data_5b589cd68f175d00ad7806b4227e2420
#
_entry.id   5b589cd68f175d00ad7806b4227e2420
#
_cell.length_a   1.000
_cell.length_b   1.000
_cell.length_c   1.000
_cell.angle_alpha   90.00
_cell.angle_beta   90.00
_cell.angle_gamma   90.00
#
_symmetry.space_group_name_H-M   'P 1'
#
loop_
_entity.id
_entity.type
_entity.pdbx_description
1 polymer ?
#
loop_
_entity_poly.entity_id
_entity_poly.type
_entity_poly.pdbx_seq_one_letter_code
_entity_poly.pdbx_strand_id
1 'polypeptide(L)'
;MTNILVFGAGKSSSYLIQYLLEHSSKFFWQVTVADADMNAAIQRVGDHHFGTACQLDIHEEILRHRLIGNADLVISLLPPALHIVVARDCLTLKKNLITASYVSPEIKAMHADVRDAGLLFMNEMGLDPGIDHMSAMKIIDEVEKLGGD
;
A
#
# COMPACT_ATOMS: atom_id res chain seq x y z
N MET A 1 10.97 13.70 7.60
CA MET A 1 10.76 12.23 7.77
C MET A 1 9.46 11.90 7.07
N THR A 2 9.45 10.88 6.22
CA THR A 2 8.25 10.48 5.48
C THR A 2 7.50 9.41 6.27
N ASN A 3 6.23 9.65 6.55
CA ASN A 3 5.39 8.73 7.30
C ASN A 3 4.68 7.77 6.33
N ILE A 4 4.96 6.49 6.43
CA ILE A 4 4.36 5.44 5.62
C ILE A 4 3.39 4.65 6.50
N LEU A 5 2.12 4.58 6.09
CA LEU A 5 1.11 3.78 6.75
C LEU A 5 0.82 2.52 5.91
N VAL A 6 0.97 1.36 6.52
CA VAL A 6 0.65 0.08 5.91
C VAL A 6 -0.57 -0.51 6.61
N PHE A 7 -1.66 -0.70 5.88
CA PHE A 7 -2.81 -1.48 6.33
C PHE A 7 -2.66 -2.94 5.92
N GLY A 8 -2.70 -3.83 6.91
CA GLY A 8 -2.59 -5.27 6.76
C GLY A 8 -1.21 -5.82 7.11
N ALA A 9 -1.18 -6.69 8.12
CA ALA A 9 0.00 -7.40 8.62
C ALA A 9 -0.04 -8.90 8.28
N GLY A 10 -0.79 -9.30 7.26
CA GLY A 10 -0.97 -10.68 6.82
C GLY A 10 0.32 -11.33 6.30
N LYS A 11 0.22 -12.57 5.82
CA LYS A 11 1.39 -13.34 5.36
C LYS A 11 2.11 -12.68 4.19
N SER A 12 1.38 -12.09 3.25
CA SER A 12 1.93 -11.43 2.05
C SER A 12 2.61 -10.09 2.32
N SER A 13 2.39 -9.47 3.51
CA SER A 13 2.96 -8.17 3.85
C SER A 13 4.41 -8.23 4.34
N SER A 14 4.92 -9.42 4.68
CA SER A 14 6.19 -9.61 5.39
C SER A 14 7.37 -8.94 4.69
N TYR A 15 7.56 -9.24 3.41
CA TYR A 15 8.68 -8.72 2.63
C TYR A 15 8.62 -7.21 2.46
N LEU A 16 7.43 -6.66 2.20
CA LEU A 16 7.27 -5.22 2.04
C LEU A 16 7.58 -4.49 3.34
N ILE A 17 7.00 -4.94 4.46
CA ILE A 17 7.22 -4.29 5.75
C ILE A 17 8.68 -4.38 6.15
N GLN A 18 9.30 -5.56 6.00
CA GLN A 18 10.72 -5.74 6.27
C GLN A 18 11.57 -4.78 5.41
N TYR A 19 11.33 -4.71 4.10
CA TYR A 19 12.04 -3.81 3.20
C TYR A 19 11.91 -2.35 3.62
N LEU A 20 10.69 -1.90 3.97
CA LEU A 20 10.45 -0.53 4.42
C LEU A 20 11.22 -0.21 5.70
N LEU A 21 11.21 -1.12 6.67
CA LEU A 21 11.91 -0.96 7.94
C LEU A 21 13.43 -0.94 7.74
N GLU A 22 14.01 -1.89 7.01
CA GLU A 22 15.45 -1.97 6.75
C GLU A 22 15.99 -0.70 6.05
N HIS A 23 15.16 -0.06 5.23
CA HIS A 23 15.54 1.13 4.49
C HIS A 23 15.17 2.45 5.19
N SER A 24 14.44 2.38 6.30
CA SER A 24 13.92 3.55 7.02
C SER A 24 14.98 4.54 7.44
N SER A 25 16.10 4.07 7.95
CA SER A 25 17.23 4.95 8.34
C SER A 25 17.82 5.69 7.14
N LYS A 26 17.98 5.00 6.00
CA LYS A 26 18.57 5.56 4.77
C LYS A 26 17.70 6.64 4.13
N PHE A 27 16.37 6.41 4.13
CA PHE A 27 15.43 7.28 3.43
C PHE A 27 14.61 8.17 4.37
N PHE A 28 14.89 8.15 5.66
CA PHE A 28 14.16 8.90 6.69
C PHE A 28 12.67 8.58 6.71
N TRP A 29 12.33 7.28 6.71
CA TRP A 29 10.95 6.80 6.81
C TRP A 29 10.57 6.47 8.24
N GLN A 30 9.31 6.72 8.61
CA GLN A 30 8.63 6.19 9.78
C GLN A 30 7.51 5.28 9.27
N VAL A 31 7.50 4.02 9.70
CA VAL A 31 6.55 3.01 9.21
C VAL A 31 5.55 2.66 10.30
N THR A 32 4.27 2.91 10.06
CA THR A 32 3.19 2.44 10.91
C THR A 32 2.48 1.27 10.24
N VAL A 33 2.38 0.15 10.93
CA VAL A 33 1.67 -1.05 10.46
C VAL A 33 0.38 -1.19 11.27
N ALA A 34 -0.76 -1.11 10.60
CA ALA A 34 -2.08 -1.20 11.22
C ALA A 34 -2.80 -2.49 10.77
N ASP A 35 -3.27 -3.27 11.73
CA ASP A 35 -4.03 -4.50 11.50
C ASP A 35 -5.08 -4.69 12.59
N ALA A 36 -6.15 -5.44 12.30
CA ALA A 36 -7.13 -5.82 13.33
C ALA A 36 -6.51 -6.71 14.41
N ASP A 37 -5.53 -7.53 14.04
CA ASP A 37 -4.73 -8.33 14.96
C ASP A 37 -3.45 -7.56 15.36
N MET A 38 -3.45 -7.01 16.58
CA MET A 38 -2.29 -6.31 17.14
C MET A 38 -1.03 -7.19 17.18
N ASN A 39 -1.18 -8.49 17.45
CA ASN A 39 -0.04 -9.40 17.50
C ASN A 39 0.61 -9.58 16.13
N ALA A 40 -0.21 -9.65 15.08
CA ALA A 40 0.29 -9.69 13.70
C ALA A 40 1.08 -8.41 13.37
N ALA A 41 0.55 -7.24 13.72
CA ALA A 41 1.25 -5.98 13.52
C ALA A 41 2.58 -5.91 14.30
N ILE A 42 2.58 -6.28 15.57
CA ILE A 42 3.80 -6.35 16.41
C ILE A 42 4.82 -7.31 15.81
N GLN A 43 4.39 -8.50 15.37
CA GLN A 43 5.29 -9.49 14.77
C GLN A 43 5.97 -8.97 13.50
N ARG A 44 5.29 -8.14 12.70
CA ARG A 44 5.87 -7.54 11.48
C ARG A 44 6.83 -6.41 11.77
N VAL A 45 6.53 -5.60 12.77
CA VAL A 45 7.36 -4.44 13.14
C VAL A 45 8.57 -4.86 13.98
N GLY A 46 8.41 -5.85 14.87
CA GLY A 46 9.43 -6.22 15.85
C GLY A 46 9.82 -5.03 16.73
N ASP A 47 11.06 -4.99 17.13
CA ASP A 47 11.65 -3.91 17.94
C ASP A 47 12.31 -2.80 17.08
N HIS A 48 11.87 -2.65 15.81
CA HIS A 48 12.52 -1.72 14.89
C HIS A 48 12.24 -0.26 15.27
N HIS A 49 13.30 0.53 15.44
CA HIS A 49 13.23 1.92 15.93
C HIS A 49 12.30 2.83 15.11
N PHE A 50 12.22 2.61 13.80
CA PHE A 50 11.36 3.38 12.87
C PHE A 50 10.01 2.71 12.59
N GLY A 51 9.68 1.64 13.33
CA GLY A 51 8.44 0.90 13.19
C GLY A 51 7.46 1.19 14.32
N THR A 52 6.18 1.24 14.02
CA THR A 52 5.10 1.33 15.01
C THR A 52 3.99 0.36 14.64
N ALA A 53 3.60 -0.50 15.58
CA ALA A 53 2.43 -1.36 15.42
C ALA A 53 1.19 -0.66 15.97
N CYS A 54 0.06 -0.80 15.28
CA CYS A 54 -1.21 -0.19 15.67
C CYS A 54 -2.35 -1.20 15.46
N GLN A 55 -3.22 -1.36 16.47
CA GLN A 55 -4.46 -2.10 16.28
C GLN A 55 -5.51 -1.21 15.65
N LEU A 56 -6.12 -1.68 14.57
CA LEU A 56 -7.21 -0.98 13.88
C LEU A 56 -8.18 -1.96 13.25
N ASP A 57 -9.45 -1.88 13.65
CA ASP A 57 -10.53 -2.35 12.78
C ASP A 57 -10.71 -1.34 11.66
N ILE A 58 -10.64 -1.80 10.41
CA ILE A 58 -10.75 -0.92 9.23
C ILE A 58 -12.10 -0.18 9.17
N HIS A 59 -13.13 -0.66 9.85
CA HIS A 59 -14.43 0.00 9.96
C HIS A 59 -14.46 1.13 11.00
N GLU A 60 -13.42 1.26 11.82
CA GLU A 60 -13.27 2.32 12.81
C GLU A 60 -12.82 3.63 12.16
N GLU A 61 -13.78 4.39 11.64
CA GLU A 61 -13.56 5.57 10.81
C GLU A 61 -12.66 6.62 11.48
N ILE A 62 -12.91 6.96 12.73
CA ILE A 62 -12.17 8.03 13.43
C ILE A 62 -10.68 7.70 13.53
N LEU A 63 -10.34 6.48 13.93
CA LEU A 63 -8.94 6.06 14.05
C LEU A 63 -8.30 5.92 12.69
N ARG A 64 -9.01 5.35 11.70
CA ARG A 64 -8.55 5.22 10.32
C ARG A 64 -8.22 6.59 9.70
N HIS A 65 -9.13 7.57 9.81
CA HIS A 65 -8.91 8.93 9.35
C HIS A 65 -7.71 9.60 10.01
N ARG A 66 -7.53 9.40 11.32
CA ARG A 66 -6.37 9.93 12.05
C ARG A 66 -5.06 9.33 11.55
N LEU A 67 -5.01 8.02 11.33
CA LEU A 67 -3.81 7.33 10.83
C LEU A 67 -3.48 7.79 9.40
N ILE A 68 -4.48 7.81 8.51
CA ILE A 68 -4.30 8.27 7.12
C ILE A 68 -3.89 9.75 7.10
N GLY A 69 -4.52 10.60 7.91
CA GLY A 69 -4.20 12.03 7.98
C GLY A 69 -2.75 12.33 8.36
N ASN A 70 -2.15 11.47 9.19
CA ASN A 70 -0.75 11.60 9.63
C ASN A 70 0.26 10.96 8.64
N ALA A 71 -0.21 10.22 7.65
CA ALA A 71 0.66 9.58 6.67
C ALA A 71 0.97 10.52 5.48
N ASP A 72 2.12 10.32 4.85
CA ASP A 72 2.47 10.91 3.56
C ASP A 72 2.16 9.94 2.42
N LEU A 73 2.27 8.63 2.69
CA LEU A 73 1.95 7.55 1.79
C LEU A 73 1.17 6.47 2.53
N VAL A 74 0.10 5.99 1.91
CA VAL A 74 -0.71 4.87 2.40
C VAL A 74 -0.51 3.66 1.49
N ILE A 75 -0.25 2.50 2.08
CA ILE A 75 -0.15 1.21 1.39
C ILE A 75 -1.24 0.30 1.95
N SER A 76 -2.12 -0.20 1.10
CA SER A 76 -3.20 -1.09 1.50
C SER A 76 -2.96 -2.51 0.98
N LEU A 77 -2.71 -3.43 1.93
CA LEU A 77 -2.57 -4.87 1.71
C LEU A 77 -3.78 -5.63 2.28
N LEU A 78 -4.89 -4.96 2.40
CA LEU A 78 -6.17 -5.51 2.87
C LEU A 78 -6.80 -6.42 1.81
N PRO A 79 -7.84 -7.20 2.17
CA PRO A 79 -8.70 -7.87 1.19
C PRO A 79 -9.27 -6.88 0.16
N PRO A 80 -9.45 -7.29 -1.11
CA PRO A 80 -9.84 -6.41 -2.23
C PRO A 80 -11.05 -5.51 -1.95
N ALA A 81 -12.08 -6.05 -1.27
CA ALA A 81 -13.30 -5.30 -0.96
C ALA A 81 -13.10 -4.11 0.01
N LEU A 82 -11.97 -4.06 0.72
CA LEU A 82 -11.69 -3.02 1.71
C LEU A 82 -10.83 -1.88 1.15
N HIS A 83 -10.22 -2.05 -0.01
CA HIS A 83 -9.39 -0.99 -0.61
C HIS A 83 -10.20 0.26 -0.92
N ILE A 84 -11.48 0.13 -1.30
CA ILE A 84 -12.32 1.27 -1.62
C ILE A 84 -12.56 2.19 -0.40
N VAL A 85 -12.64 1.63 0.80
CA VAL A 85 -12.79 2.41 2.05
C VAL A 85 -11.55 3.28 2.25
N VAL A 86 -10.36 2.68 2.13
CA VAL A 86 -9.08 3.40 2.24
C VAL A 86 -8.93 4.43 1.11
N ALA A 87 -9.30 4.09 -0.11
CA ALA A 87 -9.19 4.97 -1.27
C ALA A 87 -10.03 6.25 -1.12
N ARG A 88 -11.27 6.14 -0.63
CA ARG A 88 -12.14 7.29 -0.35
C ARG A 88 -11.53 8.22 0.70
N ASP A 89 -11.00 7.65 1.77
CA ASP A 89 -10.37 8.43 2.82
C ASP A 89 -9.08 9.09 2.33
N CYS A 90 -8.26 8.38 1.55
CA CYS A 90 -7.05 8.94 0.94
C CYS A 90 -7.37 10.12 0.02
N LEU A 91 -8.43 10.03 -0.80
CA LEU A 91 -8.87 11.13 -1.64
C LEU A 91 -9.33 12.33 -0.80
N THR A 92 -10.17 12.10 0.21
CA THR A 92 -10.69 13.13 1.12
C THR A 92 -9.57 13.84 1.88
N LEU A 93 -8.58 13.08 2.37
CA LEU A 93 -7.46 13.56 3.17
C LEU A 93 -6.24 13.95 2.33
N LYS A 94 -6.36 13.89 1.00
CA LYS A 94 -5.32 14.23 0.02
C LYS A 94 -4.01 13.45 0.25
N LYS A 95 -4.11 12.12 0.31
CA LYS A 95 -2.98 11.21 0.49
C LYS A 95 -2.80 10.30 -0.70
N ASN A 96 -1.56 9.99 -1.03
CA ASN A 96 -1.21 9.01 -2.05
C ASN A 96 -1.49 7.59 -1.56
N LEU A 97 -1.91 6.70 -2.47
CA LEU A 97 -2.30 5.33 -2.16
C LEU A 97 -1.62 4.33 -3.09
N ILE A 98 -1.15 3.23 -2.50
CA ILE A 98 -0.71 2.03 -3.24
C ILE A 98 -1.56 0.84 -2.77
N THR A 99 -2.05 0.03 -3.70
CA THR A 99 -2.75 -1.23 -3.40
C THR A 99 -2.16 -2.40 -4.15
N ALA A 100 -2.29 -3.60 -3.59
CA ALA A 100 -1.77 -4.84 -4.19
C ALA A 100 -2.78 -5.58 -5.07
N SER A 101 -4.05 -5.17 -5.07
CA SER A 101 -5.13 -5.86 -5.78
C SER A 101 -5.47 -5.22 -7.12
N TYR A 102 -6.20 -5.95 -7.96
CA TYR A 102 -6.80 -5.42 -9.19
C TYR A 102 -7.63 -4.17 -8.90
N VAL A 103 -7.58 -3.22 -9.82
CA VAL A 103 -8.39 -2.00 -9.70
C VAL A 103 -9.88 -2.34 -9.81
N SER A 104 -10.65 -1.99 -8.76
CA SER A 104 -12.10 -2.17 -8.80
C SER A 104 -12.78 -1.09 -9.65
N PRO A 105 -14.00 -1.35 -10.17
CA PRO A 105 -14.78 -0.34 -10.89
C PRO A 105 -14.96 0.96 -10.06
N GLU A 106 -15.15 0.84 -8.75
CA GLU A 106 -15.34 1.97 -7.85
C GLU A 106 -14.08 2.81 -7.72
N ILE A 107 -12.91 2.18 -7.58
CA ILE A 107 -11.61 2.90 -7.55
C ILE A 107 -11.33 3.52 -8.91
N LYS A 108 -11.63 2.81 -10.01
CA LYS A 108 -11.47 3.33 -11.37
C LYS A 108 -12.34 4.57 -11.61
N ALA A 109 -13.56 4.60 -11.07
CA ALA A 109 -14.46 5.75 -11.18
C ALA A 109 -13.90 7.02 -10.47
N MET A 110 -13.02 6.86 -9.47
CA MET A 110 -12.38 7.99 -8.79
C MET A 110 -11.21 8.61 -9.57
N HIS A 111 -10.85 8.09 -10.76
CA HIS A 111 -9.65 8.50 -11.49
C HIS A 111 -9.58 10.02 -11.76
N ALA A 112 -10.69 10.64 -12.17
CA ALA A 112 -10.74 12.06 -12.45
C ALA A 112 -10.49 12.89 -11.17
N ASP A 113 -11.16 12.56 -10.08
CA ASP A 113 -11.04 13.26 -8.80
C ASP A 113 -9.63 13.13 -8.22
N VAL A 114 -9.03 11.94 -8.29
CA VAL A 114 -7.65 11.68 -7.84
C VAL A 114 -6.65 12.50 -8.64
N ARG A 115 -6.79 12.52 -9.98
CA ARG A 115 -5.93 13.32 -10.85
C ARG A 115 -6.08 14.82 -10.61
N ASP A 116 -7.30 15.30 -10.48
CA ASP A 116 -7.59 16.73 -10.28
C ASP A 116 -7.15 17.20 -8.88
N ALA A 117 -7.10 16.28 -7.91
CA ALA A 117 -6.49 16.52 -6.59
C ALA A 117 -4.94 16.48 -6.61
N GLY A 118 -4.31 16.14 -7.73
CA GLY A 118 -2.85 16.00 -7.84
C GLY A 118 -2.30 14.78 -7.09
N LEU A 119 -3.11 13.74 -6.91
CA LEU A 119 -2.74 12.54 -6.16
C LEU A 119 -2.35 11.39 -7.09
N LEU A 120 -1.56 10.46 -6.54
CA LEU A 120 -1.21 9.20 -7.18
C LEU A 120 -1.89 8.04 -6.44
N PHE A 121 -2.75 7.30 -7.15
CA PHE A 121 -3.28 6.01 -6.73
C PHE A 121 -2.68 4.94 -7.63
N MET A 122 -1.76 4.14 -7.07
CA MET A 122 -1.13 3.01 -7.75
C MET A 122 -1.80 1.71 -7.32
N ASN A 123 -2.52 1.09 -8.22
CA ASN A 123 -3.14 -0.23 -7.99
C ASN A 123 -2.31 -1.32 -8.66
N GLU A 124 -2.62 -2.58 -8.36
CA GLU A 124 -2.00 -3.73 -9.01
C GLU A 124 -0.49 -3.85 -8.74
N MET A 125 -0.07 -3.38 -7.54
CA MET A 125 1.32 -3.41 -7.10
C MET A 125 1.61 -4.61 -6.18
N GLY A 126 1.15 -5.79 -6.58
CA GLY A 126 1.32 -7.06 -5.86
C GLY A 126 2.16 -8.07 -6.62
N LEU A 127 1.92 -9.35 -6.30
CA LEU A 127 2.49 -10.48 -7.05
C LEU A 127 1.65 -10.74 -8.31
N ASP A 128 0.36 -10.97 -8.13
CA ASP A 128 -0.69 -11.13 -9.13
C ASP A 128 -1.96 -10.39 -8.60
N PRO A 129 -2.23 -9.21 -9.17
CA PRO A 129 -1.56 -8.49 -10.25
C PRO A 129 -0.30 -7.71 -9.81
N GLY A 130 0.69 -7.68 -10.68
CA GLY A 130 1.89 -6.85 -10.52
C GLY A 130 3.15 -7.49 -11.10
N ILE A 131 3.95 -8.15 -10.28
CA ILE A 131 5.27 -8.71 -10.66
C ILE A 131 5.14 -9.74 -11.79
N ASP A 132 4.08 -10.54 -11.79
CA ASP A 132 3.79 -11.52 -12.84
C ASP A 132 3.65 -10.85 -14.21
N HIS A 133 2.86 -9.78 -14.30
CA HIS A 133 2.66 -9.00 -15.53
C HIS A 133 3.97 -8.32 -15.96
N MET A 134 4.71 -7.71 -15.03
CA MET A 134 6.01 -7.09 -15.34
C MET A 134 7.02 -8.12 -15.84
N SER A 135 7.02 -9.32 -15.26
CA SER A 135 7.91 -10.41 -15.68
C SER A 135 7.55 -10.94 -17.06
N ALA A 136 6.25 -11.09 -17.35
CA ALA A 136 5.77 -11.48 -18.68
C ALA A 136 6.15 -10.44 -19.73
N MET A 137 5.90 -9.15 -19.47
CA MET A 137 6.27 -8.07 -20.39
C MET A 137 7.76 -8.01 -20.65
N LYS A 138 8.58 -8.22 -19.63
CA LYS A 138 10.04 -8.29 -19.80
C LYS A 138 10.46 -9.37 -20.80
N ILE A 139 9.86 -10.56 -20.70
CA ILE A 139 10.16 -11.68 -21.61
C ILE A 139 9.66 -11.34 -23.03
N ILE A 140 8.45 -10.78 -23.16
CA ILE A 140 7.88 -10.36 -24.46
C ILE A 140 8.81 -9.34 -25.12
N ASP A 141 9.20 -8.28 -24.40
CA ASP A 141 10.11 -7.26 -24.92
C ASP A 141 11.47 -7.83 -25.35
N GLU A 142 11.99 -8.83 -24.66
CA GLU A 142 13.24 -9.50 -25.03
C GLU A 142 13.07 -10.33 -26.31
N VAL A 143 11.97 -11.05 -26.47
CA VAL A 143 11.66 -11.84 -27.68
C VAL A 143 11.46 -10.93 -28.89
N GLU A 144 10.68 -9.85 -28.76
CA GLU A 144 10.48 -8.87 -29.82
C GLU A 144 11.78 -8.21 -30.28
N LYS A 145 12.68 -7.84 -29.35
CA LYS A 145 14.01 -7.30 -29.69
C LYS A 145 14.90 -8.26 -30.45
N LEU A 146 14.66 -9.57 -30.31
CA LEU A 146 15.37 -10.62 -31.05
C LEU A 146 14.69 -10.97 -32.39
N GLY A 147 13.61 -10.26 -32.76
CA GLY A 147 12.87 -10.49 -34.00
C GLY A 147 11.87 -11.63 -33.92
N GLY A 148 11.43 -12.01 -32.73
CA GLY A 148 10.31 -12.92 -32.49
C GLY A 148 8.98 -12.18 -32.59
N ASP A 149 7.96 -12.89 -33.08
CA ASP A 149 6.55 -12.46 -33.12
C ASP A 149 5.77 -13.01 -31.90
#